data_963543742c8e5c8c848890878a4d9270
#
_entry.id   963543742c8e5c8c848890878a4d9270
#
_cell.length_a   1.000
_cell.length_b   1.000
_cell.length_c   1.000
_cell.angle_alpha   90.00
_cell.angle_beta   90.00
_cell.angle_gamma   90.00
#
_symmetry.space_group_name_H-M   'P 1'
#
loop_
_entity.id
_entity.type
_entity.pdbx_description
1 polymer ?
#
loop_
_entity_poly.entity_id
_entity_poly.type
_entity_poly.pdbx_seq_one_letter_code
_entity_poly.pdbx_strand_id
1 'polypeptide(L)'
;MTALTQYDRIEASALWRESAQDQRREVILSLGDATLIITDRQERPLGHWSLAAVRRQNPGAMPAIFSPDGDSDEIIELDASEQFMIDAIDKICAVIERRRPKPGRLRTVSFVGVLSAVFLILLLWMPFAVRDYTLRVLPAVTRAEIGVQIAKLMTPYTGAQCFSPIANPAQMALQSRILDPNETIRVMPQGVQNVAALPGGIFLIDRRLVEDFEDPDVVAGFLLAEKTRVSTIDPMQDVLSSAGILATFRLLTTGEIDDDALADYARERLSQAPDAPEADAVIDAFLQRNISLLPYAEALDITGETTLPLIEADALRTDTPRPSLSDTAWVSLQGICGG
;
A
#
# COMPACT_ATOMS: atom_id res chain seq x y z
N MET A 1 -39.10 29.49 -4.54
CA MET A 1 -39.06 30.28 -3.31
C MET A 1 -38.62 31.67 -3.71
N THR A 2 -39.49 32.63 -3.57
CA THR A 2 -39.26 34.05 -3.88
C THR A 2 -38.26 34.63 -2.89
N ALA A 3 -37.28 35.40 -3.37
CA ALA A 3 -36.24 36.03 -2.53
C ALA A 3 -36.83 37.15 -1.62
N LEU A 4 -38.05 37.53 -1.86
CA LEU A 4 -38.80 38.55 -1.13
C LEU A 4 -40.14 37.94 -0.67
N THR A 5 -40.20 37.50 0.59
CA THR A 5 -41.40 36.95 1.24
C THR A 5 -42.24 38.04 1.91
N GLN A 6 -41.83 39.29 1.82
CA GLN A 6 -42.36 40.40 2.63
C GLN A 6 -43.21 41.44 1.83
N TYR A 7 -43.23 41.38 0.48
CA TYR A 7 -43.82 42.40 -0.34
C TYR A 7 -44.63 41.81 -1.51
N ASP A 8 -45.91 42.20 -1.64
CA ASP A 8 -46.74 41.77 -2.77
C ASP A 8 -46.41 42.52 -4.08
N ARG A 9 -45.98 43.77 -4.01
CA ARG A 9 -45.55 44.60 -5.14
C ARG A 9 -44.76 45.81 -4.68
N ILE A 10 -43.54 45.99 -5.24
CA ILE A 10 -42.71 47.17 -5.01
C ILE A 10 -42.73 48.03 -6.25
N GLU A 11 -43.13 49.30 -6.11
CA GLU A 11 -43.16 50.30 -7.18
C GLU A 11 -42.26 51.47 -6.81
N ALA A 12 -41.55 52.05 -7.80
CA ALA A 12 -40.68 53.19 -7.64
C ALA A 12 -40.67 54.08 -8.90
N SER A 13 -40.48 55.38 -8.72
CA SER A 13 -40.30 56.32 -9.85
C SER A 13 -38.84 56.28 -10.32
N ALA A 14 -38.63 56.19 -11.62
CA ALA A 14 -37.29 56.19 -12.22
C ALA A 14 -37.19 56.98 -13.52
N LEU A 15 -35.98 57.30 -13.93
CA LEU A 15 -35.72 57.85 -15.25
C LEU A 15 -35.24 56.70 -16.15
N TRP A 16 -35.93 56.42 -17.22
CA TRP A 16 -35.55 55.40 -18.19
C TRP A 16 -35.12 56.04 -19.52
N ARG A 17 -34.12 55.45 -20.11
CA ARG A 17 -33.62 55.79 -21.43
C ARG A 17 -33.43 54.50 -22.23
N GLU A 18 -34.16 54.37 -23.36
CA GLU A 18 -34.17 53.20 -24.20
C GLU A 18 -32.89 53.00 -25.00
N SER A 19 -32.33 54.13 -25.51
CA SER A 19 -31.04 54.09 -26.19
C SER A 19 -30.16 55.31 -25.84
N ALA A 20 -28.89 55.27 -26.19
CA ALA A 20 -27.94 56.37 -25.92
C ALA A 20 -28.36 57.72 -26.52
N GLN A 21 -29.22 57.74 -27.57
CA GLN A 21 -29.66 58.92 -28.29
C GLN A 21 -31.03 59.41 -27.80
N ASP A 22 -31.75 58.63 -27.00
CA ASP A 22 -33.09 58.97 -26.53
C ASP A 22 -33.08 59.89 -25.32
N GLN A 23 -34.16 60.65 -25.16
CA GLN A 23 -34.33 61.50 -23.98
C GLN A 23 -34.79 60.63 -22.79
N ARG A 24 -34.36 61.01 -21.60
CA ARG A 24 -34.80 60.38 -20.35
C ARG A 24 -36.29 60.61 -20.16
N ARG A 25 -37.02 59.53 -19.89
CA ARG A 25 -38.46 59.57 -19.59
C ARG A 25 -38.68 59.16 -18.14
N GLU A 26 -39.61 59.80 -17.49
CA GLU A 26 -40.07 59.38 -16.17
C GLU A 26 -41.00 58.18 -16.33
N VAL A 27 -40.71 57.10 -15.61
CA VAL A 27 -41.35 55.82 -15.65
C VAL A 27 -41.65 55.29 -14.24
N ILE A 28 -42.58 54.37 -14.13
CA ILE A 28 -42.83 53.62 -12.92
C ILE A 28 -42.26 52.22 -13.09
N LEU A 29 -41.37 51.84 -12.15
CA LEU A 29 -40.81 50.51 -12.08
C LEU A 29 -41.67 49.66 -11.15
N SER A 30 -42.02 48.45 -11.58
CA SER A 30 -42.68 47.45 -10.76
C SER A 30 -41.77 46.25 -10.66
N LEU A 31 -41.39 45.85 -9.43
CA LEU A 31 -40.56 44.68 -9.18
C LEU A 31 -41.45 43.45 -9.00
N GLY A 32 -41.37 42.51 -9.94
CA GLY A 32 -42.04 41.22 -9.88
C GLY A 32 -41.09 40.11 -9.40
N ASP A 33 -41.56 38.89 -9.40
CA ASP A 33 -40.83 37.72 -8.92
C ASP A 33 -39.56 37.41 -9.72
N ALA A 34 -39.59 37.65 -11.03
CA ALA A 34 -38.48 37.35 -11.94
C ALA A 34 -38.16 38.50 -12.91
N THR A 35 -38.99 39.53 -12.94
CA THR A 35 -38.93 40.61 -13.93
C THR A 35 -39.10 41.98 -13.30
N LEU A 36 -38.40 42.95 -13.85
CA LEU A 36 -38.58 44.38 -13.59
C LEU A 36 -39.43 44.93 -14.76
N ILE A 37 -40.63 45.43 -14.45
CA ILE A 37 -41.55 45.96 -15.45
C ILE A 37 -41.43 47.49 -15.45
N ILE A 38 -41.34 48.07 -16.65
CA ILE A 38 -41.20 49.49 -16.88
C ILE A 38 -42.53 49.97 -17.50
N THR A 39 -43.22 50.86 -16.83
CA THR A 39 -44.50 51.41 -17.30
C THR A 39 -44.48 52.96 -17.38
N ASP A 40 -45.35 53.51 -18.22
CA ASP A 40 -45.58 54.97 -18.20
C ASP A 40 -46.52 55.37 -17.05
N ARG A 41 -46.75 56.65 -16.88
CA ARG A 41 -47.71 57.18 -15.86
C ARG A 41 -49.18 56.76 -16.10
N GLN A 42 -49.48 56.13 -17.23
CA GLN A 42 -50.80 55.64 -17.57
C GLN A 42 -50.83 54.08 -17.47
N GLU A 43 -49.83 53.48 -16.77
CA GLU A 43 -49.70 52.05 -16.58
C GLU A 43 -49.52 51.23 -17.87
N ARG A 44 -49.18 51.86 -18.99
CA ARG A 44 -48.83 51.14 -20.23
C ARG A 44 -47.43 50.59 -20.18
N PRO A 45 -47.23 49.29 -20.44
CA PRO A 45 -45.92 48.68 -20.41
C PRO A 45 -45.06 49.24 -21.55
N LEU A 46 -43.87 49.77 -21.21
CA LEU A 46 -42.87 50.23 -22.13
C LEU A 46 -41.75 49.20 -22.35
N GLY A 47 -41.42 48.44 -21.33
CA GLY A 47 -40.43 47.40 -21.40
C GLY A 47 -40.47 46.47 -20.19
N HIS A 48 -39.71 45.38 -20.25
CA HIS A 48 -39.51 44.49 -19.11
C HIS A 48 -38.12 43.89 -19.16
N TRP A 49 -37.47 43.83 -18.01
CA TRP A 49 -36.16 43.24 -17.86
C TRP A 49 -36.23 41.97 -17.00
N SER A 50 -35.50 40.94 -17.39
CA SER A 50 -35.29 39.82 -16.49
C SER A 50 -34.36 40.24 -15.35
N LEU A 51 -34.73 40.02 -14.09
CA LEU A 51 -33.88 40.33 -12.93
C LEU A 51 -32.56 39.59 -12.96
N ALA A 52 -32.47 38.45 -13.65
CA ALA A 52 -31.21 37.73 -13.86
C ALA A 52 -30.25 38.46 -14.81
N ALA A 53 -30.78 39.35 -15.65
CA ALA A 53 -29.97 40.14 -16.59
C ALA A 53 -29.68 41.56 -16.09
N VAL A 54 -30.31 42.03 -15.00
CA VAL A 54 -30.09 43.37 -14.48
C VAL A 54 -28.73 43.50 -13.84
N ARG A 55 -28.01 44.56 -14.21
CA ARG A 55 -26.68 44.93 -13.65
C ARG A 55 -26.68 46.38 -13.19
N ARG A 56 -26.13 46.59 -11.99
CA ARG A 56 -25.82 47.95 -11.53
C ARG A 56 -24.49 48.39 -12.10
N GLN A 57 -24.49 49.48 -12.86
CA GLN A 57 -23.29 49.99 -13.53
C GLN A 57 -22.38 50.80 -12.60
N ASN A 58 -22.95 51.48 -11.57
CA ASN A 58 -22.25 52.33 -10.64
C ASN A 58 -22.48 51.94 -9.18
N PRO A 59 -21.93 50.80 -8.70
CA PRO A 59 -22.11 50.37 -7.31
C PRO A 59 -21.65 51.45 -6.33
N GLY A 60 -22.53 51.79 -5.34
CA GLY A 60 -22.22 52.77 -4.30
C GLY A 60 -22.35 54.24 -4.68
N ALA A 61 -22.60 54.57 -5.96
CA ALA A 61 -22.88 55.92 -6.40
C ALA A 61 -24.36 56.18 -6.57
N MET A 62 -24.77 57.48 -6.52
CA MET A 62 -26.12 57.95 -6.77
C MET A 62 -26.10 59.02 -7.88
N PRO A 63 -27.13 59.09 -8.74
CA PRO A 63 -28.26 58.13 -8.83
C PRO A 63 -27.82 56.72 -9.19
N ALA A 64 -28.54 55.68 -8.71
CA ALA A 64 -28.21 54.29 -9.04
C ALA A 64 -28.59 54.00 -10.50
N ILE A 65 -27.61 53.49 -11.28
CA ILE A 65 -27.78 53.20 -12.71
C ILE A 65 -27.81 51.71 -12.92
N PHE A 66 -28.88 51.19 -13.48
CA PHE A 66 -29.07 49.81 -13.84
C PHE A 66 -29.20 49.65 -15.36
N SER A 67 -28.73 48.53 -15.91
CA SER A 67 -28.87 48.17 -17.32
C SER A 67 -29.12 46.65 -17.45
N PRO A 68 -29.71 46.19 -18.56
CA PRO A 68 -29.75 44.79 -18.88
C PRO A 68 -28.35 44.27 -19.27
N ASP A 69 -28.05 43.00 -18.95
CA ASP A 69 -26.76 42.34 -19.26
C ASP A 69 -26.57 42.28 -20.79
N GLY A 70 -25.48 42.89 -21.26
CA GLY A 70 -25.12 42.92 -22.67
C GLY A 70 -25.59 44.14 -23.46
N ASP A 71 -26.46 45.01 -22.91
CA ASP A 71 -26.85 46.27 -23.51
C ASP A 71 -26.62 47.43 -22.51
N SER A 72 -25.61 48.25 -22.76
CA SER A 72 -25.27 49.39 -21.90
C SER A 72 -25.99 50.69 -22.31
N ASP A 73 -26.67 50.69 -23.43
CA ASP A 73 -27.34 51.88 -23.96
C ASP A 73 -28.73 52.09 -23.34
N GLU A 74 -29.42 50.96 -23.01
CA GLU A 74 -30.65 51.00 -22.24
C GLU A 74 -30.35 51.11 -20.75
N ILE A 75 -30.80 52.17 -20.10
CA ILE A 75 -30.50 52.41 -18.68
C ILE A 75 -31.74 52.87 -17.91
N ILE A 76 -31.75 52.50 -16.62
CA ILE A 76 -32.68 53.02 -15.62
C ILE A 76 -31.87 53.72 -14.55
N GLU A 77 -32.25 54.96 -14.23
CA GLU A 77 -31.68 55.77 -13.17
C GLU A 77 -32.66 55.88 -12.02
N LEU A 78 -32.27 55.44 -10.82
CA LEU A 78 -33.07 55.59 -9.58
C LEU A 78 -32.39 56.63 -8.67
N ASP A 79 -33.18 57.56 -8.21
CA ASP A 79 -32.70 58.59 -7.26
C ASP A 79 -32.58 58.03 -5.85
N ALA A 80 -31.87 58.74 -4.97
CA ALA A 80 -31.65 58.34 -3.58
C ALA A 80 -32.94 58.24 -2.76
N SER A 81 -34.01 58.93 -3.20
CA SER A 81 -35.37 58.78 -2.60
C SER A 81 -35.94 57.37 -2.72
N GLU A 82 -35.52 56.60 -3.74
CA GLU A 82 -36.00 55.24 -4.03
C GLU A 82 -35.05 54.14 -3.50
N GLN A 83 -34.36 54.43 -2.40
CA GLN A 83 -33.37 53.52 -1.80
C GLN A 83 -33.92 52.11 -1.58
N PHE A 84 -35.18 52.01 -1.24
CA PHE A 84 -35.83 50.72 -0.99
C PHE A 84 -35.90 49.82 -2.25
N MET A 85 -36.19 50.36 -3.40
CA MET A 85 -36.18 49.67 -4.70
C MET A 85 -34.73 49.29 -5.07
N ILE A 86 -33.78 50.19 -4.86
CA ILE A 86 -32.36 49.97 -5.12
C ILE A 86 -31.86 48.78 -4.31
N ASP A 87 -32.14 48.74 -3.02
CA ASP A 87 -31.71 47.64 -2.11
C ASP A 87 -32.39 46.31 -2.49
N ALA A 88 -33.66 46.35 -2.91
CA ALA A 88 -34.36 45.15 -3.35
C ALA A 88 -33.73 44.56 -4.64
N ILE A 89 -33.45 45.41 -5.64
CA ILE A 89 -32.77 44.96 -6.87
C ILE A 89 -31.38 44.44 -6.57
N ASP A 90 -30.57 45.16 -5.81
CA ASP A 90 -29.19 44.77 -5.44
C ASP A 90 -29.18 43.42 -4.69
N LYS A 91 -30.12 43.21 -3.75
CA LYS A 91 -30.29 41.96 -3.00
C LYS A 91 -30.62 40.78 -3.91
N ILE A 92 -31.57 40.97 -4.85
CA ILE A 92 -31.96 39.92 -5.80
C ILE A 92 -30.78 39.58 -6.73
N CYS A 93 -30.13 40.60 -7.30
CA CYS A 93 -28.94 40.43 -8.15
C CYS A 93 -27.82 39.68 -7.42
N ALA A 94 -27.55 40.00 -6.14
CA ALA A 94 -26.55 39.30 -5.33
C ALA A 94 -26.92 37.83 -5.07
N VAL A 95 -28.18 37.48 -4.86
CA VAL A 95 -28.64 36.09 -4.70
C VAL A 95 -28.47 35.31 -6.00
N ILE A 96 -28.85 35.92 -7.13
CA ILE A 96 -28.70 35.29 -8.46
C ILE A 96 -27.22 35.07 -8.78
N GLU A 97 -26.33 36.03 -8.53
CA GLU A 97 -24.91 35.92 -8.78
C GLU A 97 -24.25 34.83 -7.93
N ARG A 98 -24.66 34.66 -6.65
CA ARG A 98 -24.18 33.57 -5.80
C ARG A 98 -24.58 32.20 -6.31
N ARG A 99 -25.70 32.09 -7.02
CA ARG A 99 -26.20 30.82 -7.58
C ARG A 99 -25.62 30.51 -8.96
N ARG A 100 -24.94 31.47 -9.60
CA ARG A 100 -24.28 31.20 -10.89
C ARG A 100 -23.25 30.11 -10.75
N PRO A 101 -23.34 28.99 -11.50
CA PRO A 101 -22.32 27.94 -11.47
C PRO A 101 -20.99 28.53 -11.97
N LYS A 102 -19.95 28.46 -11.14
CA LYS A 102 -18.61 28.90 -11.54
C LYS A 102 -18.03 27.86 -12.50
N PRO A 103 -17.90 28.12 -13.81
CA PRO A 103 -17.34 27.16 -14.75
C PRO A 103 -15.87 26.88 -14.40
N GLY A 104 -15.50 25.59 -14.34
CA GLY A 104 -14.10 25.17 -14.14
C GLY A 104 -13.80 24.53 -12.78
N ARG A 105 -14.53 24.87 -11.71
CA ARG A 105 -14.21 24.35 -10.37
C ARG A 105 -14.43 22.82 -10.25
N LEU A 106 -15.46 22.31 -10.91
CA LEU A 106 -15.73 20.86 -10.94
C LEU A 106 -14.65 20.12 -11.71
N ARG A 107 -14.18 20.67 -12.82
CA ARG A 107 -13.13 20.09 -13.66
C ARG A 107 -11.79 20.03 -12.94
N THR A 108 -11.42 21.09 -12.19
CA THR A 108 -10.19 21.09 -11.38
C THR A 108 -10.29 20.12 -10.20
N VAL A 109 -11.41 20.05 -9.51
CA VAL A 109 -11.61 19.10 -8.39
C VAL A 109 -11.54 17.65 -8.88
N SER A 110 -12.21 17.31 -10.00
CA SER A 110 -12.13 15.95 -10.56
C SER A 110 -10.74 15.62 -11.07
N PHE A 111 -10.02 16.55 -11.69
CA PHE A 111 -8.64 16.32 -12.13
C PHE A 111 -7.68 16.07 -10.95
N VAL A 112 -7.75 16.90 -9.90
CA VAL A 112 -6.97 16.70 -8.67
C VAL A 112 -7.34 15.39 -7.99
N GLY A 113 -8.64 15.04 -7.94
CA GLY A 113 -9.11 13.77 -7.38
C GLY A 113 -8.56 12.56 -8.12
N VAL A 114 -8.58 12.56 -9.45
CA VAL A 114 -8.01 11.48 -10.27
C VAL A 114 -6.51 11.39 -10.08
N LEU A 115 -5.80 12.53 -10.10
CA LEU A 115 -4.35 12.55 -9.90
C LEU A 115 -3.96 12.01 -8.53
N SER A 116 -4.70 12.40 -7.48
CA SER A 116 -4.49 11.90 -6.11
C SER A 116 -4.78 10.40 -6.00
N ALA A 117 -5.82 9.90 -6.64
CA ALA A 117 -6.15 8.48 -6.67
C ALA A 117 -5.06 7.67 -7.39
N VAL A 118 -4.58 8.13 -8.54
CA VAL A 118 -3.47 7.49 -9.27
C VAL A 118 -2.19 7.49 -8.43
N PHE A 119 -1.87 8.62 -7.79
CA PHE A 119 -0.69 8.72 -6.91
C PHE A 119 -0.79 7.76 -5.72
N LEU A 120 -1.96 7.63 -5.10
CA LEU A 120 -2.20 6.71 -3.99
C LEU A 120 -2.05 5.25 -4.43
N ILE A 121 -2.61 4.89 -5.59
CA ILE A 121 -2.48 3.55 -6.18
C ILE A 121 -1.00 3.24 -6.45
N LEU A 122 -0.26 4.17 -7.05
CA LEU A 122 1.17 4.00 -7.30
C LEU A 122 1.95 3.83 -5.98
N LEU A 123 1.65 4.62 -4.97
CA LEU A 123 2.32 4.56 -3.66
C LEU A 123 2.09 3.21 -2.96
N LEU A 124 0.89 2.64 -3.06
CA LEU A 124 0.55 1.37 -2.44
C LEU A 124 1.03 0.16 -3.25
N TRP A 125 0.99 0.22 -4.57
CA TRP A 125 1.31 -0.90 -5.45
C TRP A 125 2.80 -0.98 -5.81
N MET A 126 3.48 0.16 -5.95
CA MET A 126 4.89 0.23 -6.36
C MET A 126 5.83 -0.59 -5.46
N PRO A 127 5.71 -0.61 -4.11
CA PRO A 127 6.59 -1.42 -3.27
C PRO A 127 6.54 -2.91 -3.59
N PHE A 128 5.36 -3.44 -3.83
CA PHE A 128 5.17 -4.86 -4.18
C PHE A 128 5.75 -5.15 -5.56
N ALA A 129 5.45 -4.32 -6.56
CA ALA A 129 5.96 -4.49 -7.92
C ALA A 129 7.49 -4.43 -7.99
N VAL A 130 8.12 -3.51 -7.24
CA VAL A 130 9.58 -3.39 -7.21
C VAL A 130 10.22 -4.62 -6.55
N ARG A 131 9.66 -5.13 -5.46
CA ARG A 131 10.15 -6.36 -4.81
C ARG A 131 10.07 -7.56 -5.75
N ASP A 132 8.90 -7.80 -6.33
CA ASP A 132 8.70 -8.91 -7.27
C ASP A 132 9.64 -8.84 -8.46
N TYR A 133 9.84 -7.65 -9.00
CA TYR A 133 10.79 -7.44 -10.08
C TYR A 133 12.22 -7.76 -9.64
N THR A 134 12.62 -7.28 -8.45
CA THR A 134 13.95 -7.54 -7.88
C THR A 134 14.18 -9.03 -7.71
N LEU A 135 13.23 -9.75 -7.14
CA LEU A 135 13.33 -11.21 -6.94
C LEU A 135 13.52 -11.98 -8.25
N ARG A 136 12.95 -11.51 -9.35
CA ARG A 136 13.07 -12.16 -10.67
C ARG A 136 14.40 -11.87 -11.36
N VAL A 137 14.94 -10.67 -11.17
CA VAL A 137 16.13 -10.20 -11.92
C VAL A 137 17.42 -10.45 -11.16
N LEU A 138 17.35 -10.63 -9.82
CA LEU A 138 18.54 -10.76 -8.97
C LEU A 138 19.32 -12.05 -9.29
N PRO A 139 20.60 -11.94 -9.67
CA PRO A 139 21.44 -13.11 -9.98
C PRO A 139 21.63 -14.02 -8.76
N ALA A 140 21.76 -15.33 -9.02
CA ALA A 140 22.02 -16.31 -7.95
C ALA A 140 23.33 -16.01 -7.16
N VAL A 141 24.34 -15.47 -7.83
CA VAL A 141 25.61 -15.08 -7.19
C VAL A 141 25.37 -13.98 -6.15
N THR A 142 24.66 -12.92 -6.50
CA THR A 142 24.34 -11.83 -5.58
C THR A 142 23.49 -12.30 -4.40
N ARG A 143 22.55 -13.24 -4.62
CA ARG A 143 21.78 -13.86 -3.54
C ARG A 143 22.68 -14.62 -2.56
N ALA A 144 23.66 -15.37 -3.09
CA ALA A 144 24.63 -16.10 -2.28
C ALA A 144 25.55 -15.15 -1.49
N GLU A 145 26.01 -14.06 -2.09
CA GLU A 145 26.82 -13.04 -1.42
C GLU A 145 26.06 -12.38 -0.27
N ILE A 146 24.80 -12.00 -0.47
CA ILE A 146 23.93 -11.45 0.58
C ILE A 146 23.72 -12.47 1.69
N GLY A 147 23.48 -13.75 1.37
CA GLY A 147 23.35 -14.81 2.37
C GLY A 147 24.60 -15.02 3.20
N VAL A 148 25.80 -14.97 2.58
CA VAL A 148 27.07 -15.03 3.30
C VAL A 148 27.26 -13.80 4.20
N GLN A 149 26.91 -12.62 3.73
CA GLN A 149 26.99 -11.38 4.49
C GLN A 149 26.06 -11.43 5.72
N ILE A 150 24.82 -11.89 5.55
CA ILE A 150 23.86 -12.09 6.67
C ILE A 150 24.43 -13.10 7.68
N ALA A 151 24.92 -14.26 7.21
CA ALA A 151 25.52 -15.26 8.09
C ALA A 151 26.70 -14.69 8.89
N LYS A 152 27.52 -13.81 8.29
CA LYS A 152 28.60 -13.11 8.98
C LYS A 152 28.07 -12.14 10.03
N LEU A 153 27.01 -11.39 9.73
CA LEU A 153 26.37 -10.47 10.68
C LEU A 153 25.65 -11.20 11.82
N MET A 154 25.25 -12.46 11.62
CA MET A 154 24.71 -13.32 12.68
C MET A 154 25.78 -13.86 13.64
N THR A 155 27.05 -13.95 13.23
CA THR A 155 28.13 -14.54 14.00
C THR A 155 28.27 -14.04 15.44
N PRO A 156 28.06 -12.73 15.77
CA PRO A 156 28.10 -12.26 17.15
C PRO A 156 27.05 -12.90 18.07
N TYR A 157 25.96 -13.38 17.51
CA TYR A 157 24.84 -13.99 18.23
C TYR A 157 24.90 -15.52 18.22
N THR A 158 25.31 -16.09 17.10
CA THR A 158 25.30 -17.55 16.88
C THR A 158 26.62 -18.23 17.21
N GLY A 159 27.69 -17.46 17.34
CA GLY A 159 29.04 -17.99 17.35
C GLY A 159 29.57 -18.34 15.96
N ALA A 160 30.80 -18.81 15.88
CA ALA A 160 31.36 -19.31 14.64
C ALA A 160 30.76 -20.68 14.28
N GLN A 161 30.66 -20.99 12.98
CA GLN A 161 30.23 -22.30 12.51
C GLN A 161 31.04 -23.41 13.15
N CYS A 162 30.37 -24.47 13.66
CA CYS A 162 30.99 -25.69 14.11
C CYS A 162 31.67 -26.38 12.94
N PHE A 163 32.86 -26.90 13.19
CA PHE A 163 33.63 -27.64 12.20
C PHE A 163 34.45 -28.73 12.83
N SER A 164 34.35 -29.93 12.32
CA SER A 164 35.21 -31.06 12.70
C SER A 164 35.60 -31.85 11.46
N PRO A 165 36.86 -32.09 11.20
CA PRO A 165 37.30 -32.93 10.06
C PRO A 165 36.69 -34.33 10.06
N ILE A 166 36.37 -34.89 11.25
CA ILE A 166 35.77 -36.20 11.41
C ILE A 166 34.29 -36.19 11.05
N ALA A 167 33.60 -35.11 11.43
CA ALA A 167 32.16 -34.96 11.19
C ALA A 167 31.84 -34.46 9.76
N ASN A 168 32.78 -33.81 9.09
CA ASN A 168 32.57 -33.20 7.77
C ASN A 168 32.01 -34.18 6.70
N PRO A 169 32.49 -35.44 6.56
CA PRO A 169 31.91 -36.38 5.62
C PRO A 169 30.44 -36.71 5.92
N ALA A 170 30.08 -36.81 7.20
CA ALA A 170 28.68 -37.05 7.61
C ALA A 170 27.78 -35.83 7.33
N GLN A 171 28.27 -34.61 7.57
CA GLN A 171 27.58 -33.37 7.21
C GLN A 171 27.33 -33.29 5.68
N MET A 172 28.35 -33.60 4.89
CA MET A 172 28.21 -33.65 3.43
C MET A 172 27.23 -34.72 2.95
N ALA A 173 27.21 -35.87 3.61
CA ALA A 173 26.26 -36.94 3.31
C ALA A 173 24.83 -36.52 3.61
N LEU A 174 24.56 -35.89 4.77
CA LEU A 174 23.27 -35.31 5.13
C LEU A 174 22.84 -34.23 4.11
N GLN A 175 23.76 -33.31 3.79
CA GLN A 175 23.52 -32.27 2.81
C GLN A 175 23.07 -32.85 1.45
N SER A 176 23.85 -33.80 0.91
CA SER A 176 23.55 -34.42 -0.39
C SER A 176 22.25 -35.22 -0.39
N ARG A 177 21.84 -35.72 0.79
CA ARG A 177 20.58 -36.50 0.94
C ARG A 177 19.33 -35.61 0.93
N ILE A 178 19.43 -34.40 1.49
CA ILE A 178 18.29 -33.51 1.74
C ILE A 178 18.26 -32.31 0.79
N LEU A 179 19.41 -31.70 0.54
CA LEU A 179 19.52 -30.44 -0.15
C LEU A 179 19.94 -30.59 -1.62
N ASP A 180 19.79 -29.54 -2.37
CA ASP A 180 20.23 -29.47 -3.77
C ASP A 180 21.75 -29.14 -3.83
N PRO A 181 22.44 -29.41 -4.97
CA PRO A 181 23.90 -29.29 -5.06
C PRO A 181 24.47 -27.89 -4.73
N ASN A 182 23.66 -26.83 -4.89
CA ASN A 182 24.08 -25.45 -4.62
C ASN A 182 23.72 -24.97 -3.20
N GLU A 183 23.12 -25.83 -2.39
CA GLU A 183 22.71 -25.52 -1.02
C GLU A 183 23.72 -26.08 -0.03
N THR A 184 23.89 -25.39 1.10
CA THR A 184 24.88 -25.74 2.11
C THR A 184 24.29 -25.74 3.52
N ILE A 185 24.77 -26.67 4.36
CA ILE A 185 24.44 -26.75 5.78
C ILE A 185 25.56 -26.11 6.58
N ARG A 186 25.19 -25.32 7.60
CA ARG A 186 26.13 -24.80 8.62
C ARG A 186 25.56 -25.06 10.01
N VAL A 187 26.25 -25.86 10.80
CA VAL A 187 25.86 -26.11 12.20
C VAL A 187 26.37 -24.96 13.05
N MET A 188 25.46 -24.31 13.78
CA MET A 188 25.77 -23.16 14.63
C MET A 188 25.71 -23.56 16.11
N PRO A 189 26.66 -23.09 16.96
CA PRO A 189 26.70 -23.49 18.36
C PRO A 189 25.49 -23.00 19.18
N GLN A 190 24.80 -21.93 18.75
CA GLN A 190 23.64 -21.38 19.45
C GLN A 190 22.85 -20.38 18.57
N GLY A 191 21.75 -19.88 19.09
CA GLY A 191 21.05 -18.69 18.59
C GLY A 191 20.17 -18.91 17.38
N VAL A 192 20.20 -20.07 16.74
CA VAL A 192 19.29 -20.44 15.65
C VAL A 192 18.10 -21.18 16.26
N GLN A 193 16.88 -20.84 15.83
CA GLN A 193 15.68 -21.59 16.22
C GLN A 193 15.49 -22.77 15.25
N ASN A 194 15.98 -23.94 15.66
CA ASN A 194 16.01 -25.17 14.87
C ASN A 194 16.79 -25.03 13.57
N VAL A 195 16.17 -24.59 12.50
CA VAL A 195 16.78 -24.35 11.19
C VAL A 195 16.40 -22.97 10.68
N ALA A 196 17.34 -22.28 10.06
CA ALA A 196 17.11 -20.99 9.39
C ALA A 196 17.72 -21.00 8.00
N ALA A 197 16.91 -20.89 6.98
CA ALA A 197 17.38 -20.68 5.61
C ALA A 197 17.69 -19.20 5.34
N LEU A 198 18.82 -18.96 4.69
CA LEU A 198 19.25 -17.64 4.20
C LEU A 198 19.26 -17.62 2.68
N PRO A 199 19.24 -16.42 2.05
CA PRO A 199 19.40 -16.30 0.61
C PRO A 199 20.63 -17.05 0.08
N GLY A 200 20.52 -17.57 -1.13
CA GLY A 200 21.61 -18.32 -1.77
C GLY A 200 21.77 -19.76 -1.28
N GLY A 201 20.76 -20.31 -0.59
CA GLY A 201 20.74 -21.74 -0.24
C GLY A 201 21.62 -22.10 0.98
N ILE A 202 21.79 -21.18 1.92
CA ILE A 202 22.53 -21.44 3.16
C ILE A 202 21.52 -21.82 4.24
N PHE A 203 21.64 -23.04 4.83
CA PHE A 203 20.82 -23.52 5.92
C PHE A 203 21.64 -23.53 7.21
N LEU A 204 21.26 -22.70 8.16
CA LEU A 204 21.83 -22.69 9.50
C LEU A 204 21.04 -23.65 10.38
N ILE A 205 21.74 -24.55 11.10
CA ILE A 205 21.15 -25.52 12.00
C ILE A 205 21.63 -25.25 13.42
N ASP A 206 20.75 -25.25 14.40
CA ASP A 206 21.14 -25.23 15.81
C ASP A 206 21.80 -26.58 16.18
N ARG A 207 22.91 -26.54 16.91
CA ARG A 207 23.62 -27.74 17.33
C ARG A 207 22.74 -28.72 18.11
N ARG A 208 21.73 -28.24 18.85
CA ARG A 208 20.82 -29.08 19.62
C ARG A 208 20.08 -30.10 18.75
N LEU A 209 19.78 -29.77 17.51
CA LEU A 209 19.18 -30.72 16.59
C LEU A 209 20.09 -31.89 16.24
N VAL A 210 21.40 -31.69 16.39
CA VAL A 210 22.40 -32.71 16.10
C VAL A 210 22.83 -33.46 17.37
N GLU A 211 22.94 -32.75 18.51
CA GLU A 211 23.48 -33.31 19.75
C GLU A 211 22.39 -33.95 20.64
N ASP A 212 21.16 -33.41 20.69
CA ASP A 212 20.15 -33.79 21.67
C ASP A 212 19.24 -34.93 21.20
N PHE A 213 19.29 -35.31 19.93
CA PHE A 213 18.43 -36.35 19.35
C PHE A 213 19.25 -37.59 18.98
N GLU A 214 18.62 -38.75 19.16
CA GLU A 214 19.23 -40.05 18.81
C GLU A 214 19.06 -40.38 17.32
N ASP A 215 17.96 -39.90 16.70
CA ASP A 215 17.61 -40.24 15.32
C ASP A 215 18.05 -39.12 14.34
N PRO A 216 18.86 -39.41 13.30
CA PRO A 216 19.26 -38.45 12.29
C PRO A 216 18.11 -37.93 11.44
N ASP A 217 16.98 -38.65 11.40
CA ASP A 217 15.80 -38.20 10.64
C ASP A 217 15.11 -37.00 11.28
N VAL A 218 15.39 -36.67 12.56
CA VAL A 218 14.94 -35.44 13.20
C VAL A 218 15.54 -34.24 12.50
N VAL A 219 16.87 -34.14 12.42
CA VAL A 219 17.55 -33.01 11.78
C VAL A 219 17.24 -32.94 10.29
N ALA A 220 17.13 -34.11 9.64
CA ALA A 220 16.72 -34.20 8.23
C ALA A 220 15.30 -33.65 8.03
N GLY A 221 14.40 -33.94 8.98
CA GLY A 221 13.03 -33.45 8.98
C GLY A 221 12.93 -31.94 9.10
N PHE A 222 13.61 -31.33 10.06
CA PHE A 222 13.67 -29.88 10.21
C PHE A 222 14.27 -29.18 8.97
N LEU A 223 15.33 -29.74 8.38
CA LEU A 223 15.90 -29.25 7.13
C LEU A 223 14.92 -29.33 5.96
N LEU A 224 14.20 -30.45 5.84
CA LEU A 224 13.27 -30.68 4.76
C LEU A 224 12.02 -29.80 4.90
N ALA A 225 11.53 -29.60 6.11
CA ALA A 225 10.44 -28.67 6.39
C ALA A 225 10.83 -27.23 6.03
N GLU A 226 12.03 -26.76 6.46
CA GLU A 226 12.52 -25.43 6.10
C GLU A 226 12.75 -25.30 4.58
N LYS A 227 13.28 -26.33 3.92
CA LYS A 227 13.41 -26.35 2.46
C LYS A 227 12.05 -26.25 1.76
N THR A 228 11.03 -26.91 2.29
CA THR A 228 9.65 -26.82 1.79
C THR A 228 9.11 -25.40 1.97
N ARG A 229 9.33 -24.78 3.12
CA ARG A 229 8.96 -23.39 3.37
C ARG A 229 9.57 -22.44 2.35
N VAL A 230 10.89 -22.54 2.12
CA VAL A 230 11.59 -21.63 1.20
C VAL A 230 11.29 -21.90 -0.28
N SER A 231 10.71 -23.04 -0.61
CA SER A 231 10.20 -23.28 -1.97
C SER A 231 8.96 -22.44 -2.28
N THR A 232 8.23 -22.03 -1.24
CA THR A 232 7.03 -21.18 -1.33
C THR A 232 7.35 -19.72 -1.06
N ILE A 233 8.20 -19.45 -0.07
CA ILE A 233 8.59 -18.10 0.36
C ILE A 233 10.10 -17.95 0.19
N ASP A 234 10.53 -17.20 -0.83
CA ASP A 234 11.95 -16.93 -1.08
C ASP A 234 12.58 -16.18 0.10
N PRO A 235 13.65 -16.68 0.75
CA PRO A 235 14.33 -15.96 1.84
C PRO A 235 14.75 -14.55 1.47
N MET A 236 15.03 -14.28 0.20
CA MET A 236 15.35 -12.93 -0.28
C MET A 236 14.14 -11.99 -0.18
N GLN A 237 12.91 -12.50 -0.29
CA GLN A 237 11.69 -11.71 -0.08
C GLN A 237 11.60 -11.21 1.37
N ASP A 238 11.94 -12.05 2.35
CA ASP A 238 11.98 -11.66 3.77
C ASP A 238 13.00 -10.56 4.00
N VAL A 239 14.21 -10.70 3.43
CA VAL A 239 15.26 -9.66 3.48
C VAL A 239 14.77 -8.33 2.91
N LEU A 240 14.17 -8.33 1.72
CA LEU A 240 13.68 -7.11 1.07
C LEU A 240 12.49 -6.50 1.82
N SER A 241 11.71 -7.32 2.52
CA SER A 241 10.58 -6.85 3.32
C SER A 241 11.05 -6.13 4.58
N SER A 242 12.05 -6.65 5.27
CA SER A 242 12.65 -6.05 6.45
C SER A 242 13.48 -4.80 6.08
N ALA A 243 14.30 -4.86 5.03
CA ALA A 243 15.15 -3.75 4.59
C ALA A 243 14.36 -2.57 3.97
N GLY A 244 13.14 -2.80 3.47
CA GLY A 244 12.28 -1.77 2.92
C GLY A 244 12.57 -1.38 1.47
N ILE A 245 11.74 -0.44 0.94
CA ILE A 245 11.76 -0.11 -0.49
C ILE A 245 13.03 0.60 -0.95
N LEU A 246 13.61 1.45 -0.10
CA LEU A 246 14.83 2.19 -0.45
C LEU A 246 16.03 1.26 -0.61
N ALA A 247 16.17 0.28 0.29
CA ALA A 247 17.20 -0.76 0.19
C ALA A 247 16.97 -1.65 -1.03
N THR A 248 15.71 -1.99 -1.35
CA THR A 248 15.37 -2.74 -2.57
C THR A 248 15.78 -1.98 -3.83
N PHE A 249 15.51 -0.67 -3.88
CA PHE A 249 15.90 0.16 -5.02
C PHE A 249 17.42 0.31 -5.15
N ARG A 250 18.12 0.44 -4.01
CA ARG A 250 19.58 0.47 -3.99
C ARG A 250 20.17 -0.85 -4.49
N LEU A 251 19.64 -1.99 -4.04
CA LEU A 251 20.05 -3.31 -4.54
C LEU A 251 19.91 -3.42 -6.06
N LEU A 252 18.81 -2.92 -6.64
CA LEU A 252 18.60 -2.92 -8.09
C LEU A 252 19.59 -2.05 -8.85
N THR A 253 20.07 -0.96 -8.26
CA THR A 253 20.92 0.02 -8.94
C THR A 253 22.41 -0.21 -8.70
N THR A 254 22.79 -0.65 -7.51
CA THR A 254 24.19 -0.86 -7.11
C THR A 254 24.58 -2.31 -6.91
N GLY A 255 23.62 -3.22 -6.77
CA GLY A 255 23.85 -4.62 -6.41
C GLY A 255 24.09 -4.85 -4.92
N GLU A 256 23.96 -3.83 -4.06
CA GLU A 256 24.33 -3.88 -2.64
C GLU A 256 23.14 -3.51 -1.74
N ILE A 257 23.13 -4.09 -0.53
CA ILE A 257 22.22 -3.71 0.57
C ILE A 257 23.09 -3.19 1.72
N ASP A 258 22.60 -2.21 2.48
CA ASP A 258 23.31 -1.67 3.64
C ASP A 258 23.46 -2.73 4.74
N ASP A 259 24.66 -2.78 5.35
CA ASP A 259 24.95 -3.70 6.46
C ASP A 259 24.01 -3.52 7.65
N ASP A 260 23.58 -2.30 7.95
CA ASP A 260 22.63 -2.02 9.03
C ASP A 260 21.27 -2.69 8.77
N ALA A 261 20.74 -2.60 7.54
CA ALA A 261 19.48 -3.24 7.17
C ALA A 261 19.59 -4.78 7.21
N LEU A 262 20.74 -5.34 6.79
CA LEU A 262 20.99 -6.77 6.89
C LEU A 262 21.19 -7.22 8.35
N ALA A 263 21.77 -6.39 9.21
CA ALA A 263 21.93 -6.68 10.64
C ALA A 263 20.58 -6.66 11.37
N ASP A 264 19.67 -5.77 10.99
CA ASP A 264 18.30 -5.73 11.51
C ASP A 264 17.54 -7.00 11.13
N TYR A 265 17.59 -7.39 9.88
CA TYR A 265 17.03 -8.66 9.40
C TYR A 265 17.64 -9.86 10.14
N ALA A 266 18.97 -9.89 10.30
CA ALA A 266 19.67 -10.97 10.99
C ALA A 266 19.18 -11.15 12.44
N ARG A 267 18.96 -10.04 13.18
CA ARG A 267 18.42 -10.07 14.54
C ARG A 267 16.96 -10.54 14.56
N GLU A 268 16.14 -10.03 13.65
CA GLU A 268 14.75 -10.43 13.53
C GLU A 268 14.63 -11.93 13.24
N ARG A 269 15.40 -12.43 12.28
CA ARG A 269 15.39 -13.84 11.86
C ARG A 269 15.83 -14.81 12.96
N LEU A 270 16.74 -14.39 13.86
CA LEU A 270 17.17 -15.17 15.00
C LEU A 270 16.16 -15.13 16.17
N SER A 271 15.37 -14.08 16.27
CA SER A 271 14.42 -13.89 17.36
C SER A 271 13.05 -14.57 17.12
N GLN A 272 12.71 -14.80 15.87
CA GLN A 272 11.40 -15.33 15.48
C GLN A 272 11.54 -16.66 14.74
N ALA A 273 10.77 -17.67 15.17
CA ALA A 273 10.63 -18.88 14.37
C ALA A 273 9.83 -18.53 13.08
N PRO A 274 10.24 -19.08 11.93
CA PRO A 274 9.47 -18.91 10.71
C PRO A 274 8.10 -19.57 10.83
N ASP A 275 7.14 -19.08 10.02
CA ASP A 275 5.86 -19.76 9.88
C ASP A 275 6.07 -21.21 9.41
N ALA A 276 5.32 -22.12 10.02
CA ALA A 276 5.37 -23.52 9.63
C ALA A 276 4.84 -23.69 8.18
N PRO A 277 5.51 -24.51 7.37
CA PRO A 277 4.99 -24.83 6.04
C PRO A 277 3.68 -25.64 6.15
N GLU A 278 2.91 -25.65 5.07
CA GLU A 278 1.68 -26.44 4.96
C GLU A 278 1.98 -27.93 5.17
N ALA A 279 1.17 -28.62 5.98
CA ALA A 279 1.40 -30.02 6.35
C ALA A 279 1.46 -30.96 5.13
N ASP A 280 0.56 -30.79 4.17
CA ASP A 280 0.53 -31.59 2.93
C ASP A 280 1.81 -31.45 2.12
N ALA A 281 2.35 -30.21 2.01
CA ALA A 281 3.60 -29.96 1.30
C ALA A 281 4.80 -30.62 2.01
N VAL A 282 4.79 -30.62 3.33
CA VAL A 282 5.82 -31.33 4.13
C VAL A 282 5.71 -32.84 3.91
N ILE A 283 4.53 -33.42 4.01
CA ILE A 283 4.27 -34.84 3.77
C ILE A 283 4.81 -35.26 2.39
N ASP A 284 4.44 -34.51 1.35
CA ASP A 284 4.90 -34.79 -0.01
C ASP A 284 6.43 -34.74 -0.13
N ALA A 285 7.09 -33.78 0.50
CA ALA A 285 8.55 -33.65 0.49
C ALA A 285 9.24 -34.86 1.15
N PHE A 286 8.71 -35.32 2.27
CA PHE A 286 9.26 -36.52 2.98
C PHE A 286 9.06 -37.80 2.17
N LEU A 287 7.87 -37.99 1.59
CA LEU A 287 7.59 -39.13 0.73
C LEU A 287 8.51 -39.17 -0.50
N GLN A 288 8.72 -38.02 -1.16
CA GLN A 288 9.63 -37.91 -2.31
C GLN A 288 11.08 -38.26 -1.96
N ARG A 289 11.51 -37.92 -0.75
CA ARG A 289 12.87 -38.21 -0.28
C ARG A 289 12.99 -39.55 0.42
N ASN A 290 11.90 -40.27 0.60
CA ASN A 290 11.80 -41.54 1.30
C ASN A 290 12.44 -41.49 2.71
N ILE A 291 12.04 -40.49 3.52
CA ILE A 291 12.45 -40.27 4.92
C ILE A 291 11.22 -40.45 5.81
N SER A 292 11.40 -40.96 7.04
CA SER A 292 10.32 -41.09 8.00
C SER A 292 9.87 -39.75 8.53
N LEU A 293 8.56 -39.51 8.60
CA LEU A 293 7.94 -38.32 9.19
C LEU A 293 7.89 -38.40 10.72
N LEU A 294 7.84 -39.64 11.29
CA LEU A 294 7.58 -39.86 12.71
C LEU A 294 8.63 -39.19 13.62
N PRO A 295 9.96 -39.33 13.41
CA PRO A 295 10.95 -38.67 14.28
C PRO A 295 10.82 -37.15 14.29
N TYR A 296 10.54 -36.54 13.13
CA TYR A 296 10.30 -35.10 13.01
C TYR A 296 9.00 -34.66 13.72
N ALA A 297 7.91 -35.40 13.54
CA ALA A 297 6.62 -35.11 14.16
C ALA A 297 6.72 -35.14 15.70
N GLU A 298 7.37 -36.17 16.27
CA GLU A 298 7.59 -36.33 17.71
C GLU A 298 8.53 -35.23 18.27
N ALA A 299 9.53 -34.80 17.51
CA ALA A 299 10.43 -33.73 17.90
C ALA A 299 9.73 -32.34 17.91
N LEU A 300 8.71 -32.14 17.06
CA LEU A 300 7.89 -30.93 17.07
C LEU A 300 6.90 -30.93 18.22
N ASP A 301 6.21 -32.04 18.42
CA ASP A 301 5.18 -32.21 19.44
C ASP A 301 5.16 -33.66 19.95
N ILE A 302 5.72 -33.85 21.14
CA ILE A 302 5.80 -35.14 21.79
C ILE A 302 4.41 -35.73 22.10
N THR A 303 3.37 -34.91 22.20
CA THR A 303 2.00 -35.34 22.41
C THR A 303 1.36 -35.85 21.12
N GLY A 304 1.86 -35.44 19.97
CA GLY A 304 1.35 -35.77 18.66
C GLY A 304 0.02 -35.10 18.29
N GLU A 305 -0.52 -34.20 19.15
CA GLU A 305 -1.81 -33.55 18.89
C GLU A 305 -1.75 -32.61 17.69
N THR A 306 -0.71 -31.79 17.62
CA THR A 306 -0.54 -30.82 16.53
C THR A 306 0.09 -31.44 15.29
N THR A 307 0.76 -32.58 15.42
CA THR A 307 1.47 -33.29 14.34
C THR A 307 0.78 -34.54 13.86
N LEU A 308 -0.49 -34.77 14.30
CA LEU A 308 -1.28 -35.97 13.94
C LEU A 308 -1.30 -36.23 12.42
N PRO A 309 -1.50 -35.26 11.53
CA PRO A 309 -1.48 -35.50 10.08
C PRO A 309 -0.15 -36.08 9.57
N LEU A 310 0.98 -35.68 10.15
CA LEU A 310 2.31 -36.20 9.80
C LEU A 310 2.48 -37.66 10.27
N ILE A 311 2.02 -37.98 11.48
CA ILE A 311 2.06 -39.33 12.08
C ILE A 311 1.18 -40.29 11.27
N GLU A 312 -0.03 -39.87 10.92
CA GLU A 312 -0.94 -40.68 10.12
C GLU A 312 -0.39 -40.94 8.71
N ALA A 313 0.21 -39.91 8.08
CA ALA A 313 0.83 -40.07 6.76
C ALA A 313 2.00 -41.06 6.78
N ASP A 314 2.82 -41.06 7.84
CA ASP A 314 3.91 -42.02 8.00
C ASP A 314 3.38 -43.45 8.23
N ALA A 315 2.33 -43.62 9.03
CA ALA A 315 1.70 -44.89 9.29
C ALA A 315 1.02 -45.51 8.06
N LEU A 316 0.57 -44.71 7.12
CA LEU A 316 -0.09 -45.17 5.88
C LEU A 316 0.91 -45.53 4.76
N ARG A 317 2.21 -45.31 4.97
CA ARG A 317 3.25 -45.66 3.98
C ARG A 317 3.32 -47.14 3.70
N THR A 318 3.56 -47.47 2.46
CA THR A 318 3.77 -48.83 1.99
C THR A 318 5.24 -49.18 1.75
N ASP A 319 6.10 -48.18 1.66
CA ASP A 319 7.55 -48.30 1.46
C ASP A 319 8.28 -48.20 2.79
N THR A 320 9.47 -48.81 2.86
CA THR A 320 10.32 -48.69 4.05
C THR A 320 11.20 -47.43 3.93
N PRO A 321 11.08 -46.45 4.87
CA PRO A 321 11.92 -45.29 4.88
C PRO A 321 13.41 -45.65 4.95
N ARG A 322 14.23 -44.81 4.33
CA ARG A 322 15.68 -44.93 4.43
C ARG A 322 16.20 -43.88 5.38
N PRO A 323 16.96 -44.24 6.43
CA PRO A 323 17.57 -43.28 7.32
C PRO A 323 18.37 -42.23 6.54
N SER A 324 18.35 -41.02 7.00
CA SER A 324 19.09 -39.89 6.39
C SER A 324 20.59 -40.05 6.46
N LEU A 325 21.08 -40.70 7.54
CA LEU A 325 22.48 -41.09 7.76
C LEU A 325 22.57 -42.51 8.32
N SER A 326 23.72 -43.13 8.20
CA SER A 326 24.07 -44.34 8.96
C SER A 326 24.40 -43.98 10.41
N ASP A 327 24.24 -44.92 11.36
CA ASP A 327 24.52 -44.72 12.78
C ASP A 327 25.96 -44.21 13.01
N THR A 328 26.93 -44.75 12.30
CA THR A 328 28.35 -44.33 12.41
C THR A 328 28.52 -42.88 11.93
N ALA A 329 27.86 -42.50 10.84
CA ALA A 329 27.94 -41.13 10.35
C ALA A 329 27.20 -40.17 11.29
N TRP A 330 26.06 -40.59 11.86
CA TRP A 330 25.32 -39.81 12.82
C TRP A 330 26.15 -39.51 14.09
N VAL A 331 26.72 -40.53 14.70
CA VAL A 331 27.61 -40.38 15.89
C VAL A 331 28.80 -39.43 15.57
N SER A 332 29.33 -39.52 14.35
CA SER A 332 30.40 -38.59 13.94
C SER A 332 29.90 -37.16 13.82
N LEU A 333 28.69 -36.95 13.33
CA LEU A 333 28.07 -35.61 13.16
C LEU A 333 27.73 -34.99 14.51
N GLN A 334 27.26 -35.78 15.48
CA GLN A 334 26.99 -35.33 16.85
C GLN A 334 28.21 -34.66 17.52
N GLY A 335 29.41 -35.08 17.17
CA GLY A 335 30.64 -34.49 17.65
C GLY A 335 31.13 -33.23 16.91
N ILE A 336 30.33 -32.63 16.02
CA ILE A 336 30.77 -31.53 15.13
C ILE A 336 31.16 -30.27 15.88
N CYS A 337 30.50 -29.95 17.01
CA CYS A 337 30.80 -28.78 17.83
C CYS A 337 31.71 -29.09 19.04
N GLY A 338 32.11 -30.33 19.22
CA GLY A 338 32.89 -30.79 20.38
C GLY A 338 34.42 -30.73 20.19
N GLY A 339 34.93 -30.04 19.13
CA GLY A 339 36.34 -29.94 18.82
C GLY A 339 37.02 -28.78 19.52
#